data_fe761a147b42a8e0fcece6ad2cc90d36
#
_entry.id   fe761a147b42a8e0fcece6ad2cc90d36
#
_cell.length_a   1.000
_cell.length_b   1.000
_cell.length_c   1.000
_cell.angle_alpha   90.00
_cell.angle_beta   90.00
_cell.angle_gamma   90.00
#
_symmetry.space_group_name_H-M   'P 1'
#
loop_
_entity.id
_entity.type
_entity.pdbx_description
1 polymer ?
#
loop_
_entity_poly.entity_id
_entity_poly.type
_entity_poly.pdbx_seq_one_letter_code
_entity_poly.pdbx_strand_id
1 'polypeptide(L)'
;MTPYLKLTAIAALSSILALPAVGKNATLPEQVRTANDRFKDVSVAIKEGYTPIPCASGIEGGAMGVHYVNGDLIKDDKVELGKPEAVMYEPSADGKMKLVAVEYITTKGPANLGGQLFSFTNAPNRYGLPAFYELHVWAWKDNPKGSFADMNPKVSCEHAHEMSN
;
A
#
# COMPACT_ATOMS: atom_id res chain seq x y z
N MET A 1 33.20 10.38 -58.53
CA MET A 1 31.83 10.71 -58.08
C MET A 1 31.55 9.86 -56.85
N THR A 2 31.66 10.44 -55.65
CA THR A 2 31.45 9.76 -54.36
C THR A 2 30.05 10.13 -53.83
N PRO A 3 29.21 9.18 -53.48
CA PRO A 3 27.89 9.52 -52.94
C PRO A 3 28.00 9.87 -51.45
N TYR A 4 27.46 11.03 -51.09
CA TYR A 4 27.30 11.47 -49.70
C TYR A 4 26.15 10.71 -49.03
N LEU A 5 26.46 9.93 -48.01
CA LEU A 5 25.50 9.25 -47.11
C LEU A 5 24.93 10.28 -46.14
N LYS A 6 23.63 10.59 -46.22
CA LYS A 6 22.96 11.47 -45.28
C LYS A 6 22.59 10.65 -44.02
N LEU A 7 23.29 10.91 -42.89
CA LEU A 7 22.87 10.41 -41.57
C LEU A 7 21.66 11.25 -41.06
N THR A 8 20.50 10.63 -40.95
CA THR A 8 19.34 11.18 -40.25
C THR A 8 19.46 10.84 -38.78
N ALA A 9 19.69 11.83 -37.93
CA ALA A 9 19.68 11.68 -36.48
C ALA A 9 18.22 11.60 -35.99
N ILE A 10 17.82 10.46 -35.41
CA ILE A 10 16.54 10.28 -34.75
C ILE A 10 16.72 10.77 -33.32
N ALA A 11 16.14 11.92 -33.01
CA ALA A 11 16.07 12.42 -31.62
C ALA A 11 14.99 11.62 -30.87
N ALA A 12 15.40 10.76 -29.92
CA ALA A 12 14.51 10.10 -29.01
C ALA A 12 14.04 11.11 -27.94
N LEU A 13 12.77 11.52 -28.01
CA LEU A 13 12.13 12.31 -26.95
C LEU A 13 11.87 11.37 -25.74
N SER A 14 12.71 11.46 -24.73
CA SER A 14 12.45 10.84 -23.42
C SER A 14 11.41 11.68 -22.68
N SER A 15 10.16 11.24 -22.65
CA SER A 15 9.11 11.83 -21.81
C SER A 15 9.38 11.47 -20.35
N ILE A 16 9.93 12.43 -19.60
CA ILE A 16 10.03 12.35 -18.12
C ILE A 16 8.62 12.58 -17.59
N LEU A 17 7.98 11.51 -17.10
CA LEU A 17 6.76 11.62 -16.30
C LEU A 17 7.12 12.32 -14.97
N ALA A 18 6.78 13.60 -14.87
CA ALA A 18 6.91 14.35 -13.61
C ALA A 18 5.89 13.79 -12.61
N LEU A 19 6.36 13.22 -11.50
CA LEU A 19 5.53 12.92 -10.34
C LEU A 19 4.97 14.24 -9.78
N PRO A 20 3.68 14.28 -9.36
CA PRO A 20 3.12 15.46 -8.75
C PRO A 20 3.91 15.83 -7.48
N ALA A 21 4.34 17.06 -7.38
CA ALA A 21 5.07 17.57 -6.21
C ALA A 21 4.12 17.61 -5.00
N VAL A 22 4.43 16.86 -3.96
CA VAL A 22 3.74 16.96 -2.66
C VAL A 22 4.09 18.30 -2.03
N GLY A 23 3.06 19.09 -1.66
CA GLY A 23 3.25 20.37 -1.01
C GLY A 23 4.00 20.22 0.32
N LYS A 24 4.82 21.23 0.69
CA LYS A 24 5.68 21.22 1.90
C LYS A 24 4.94 21.01 3.25
N ASN A 25 3.60 21.09 3.26
CA ASN A 25 2.75 20.94 4.45
C ASN A 25 1.76 19.77 4.35
N ALA A 26 1.97 18.81 3.42
CA ALA A 26 1.08 17.67 3.28
C ALA A 26 1.19 16.74 4.50
N THR A 27 0.04 16.32 5.03
CA THR A 27 -0.04 15.31 6.09
C THR A 27 0.49 13.95 5.61
N LEU A 28 0.87 13.06 6.54
CA LEU A 28 1.34 11.72 6.15
C LEU A 28 0.32 10.95 5.30
N PRO A 29 -1.00 10.91 5.61
CA PRO A 29 -1.98 10.29 4.72
C PRO A 29 -2.03 10.87 3.30
N GLU A 30 -1.86 12.18 3.13
CA GLU A 30 -1.80 12.82 1.81
C GLU A 30 -0.54 12.45 1.04
N GLN A 31 0.61 12.38 1.72
CA GLN A 31 1.86 11.94 1.12
C GLN A 31 1.77 10.47 0.68
N VAL A 32 1.24 9.59 1.56
CA VAL A 32 1.02 8.17 1.28
C VAL A 32 0.07 7.99 0.10
N ARG A 33 -1.03 8.76 0.05
CA ARG A 33 -1.98 8.74 -1.08
C ARG A 33 -1.27 9.07 -2.39
N THR A 34 -0.50 10.15 -2.41
CA THR A 34 0.22 10.59 -3.61
C THR A 34 1.22 9.54 -4.09
N ALA A 35 1.98 8.94 -3.18
CA ALA A 35 3.02 7.96 -3.51
C ALA A 35 2.47 6.61 -3.97
N ASN A 36 1.24 6.23 -3.54
CA ASN A 36 0.69 4.90 -3.71
C ASN A 36 -0.64 4.85 -4.49
N ASP A 37 -1.07 5.95 -5.13
CA ASP A 37 -2.36 6.04 -5.85
C ASP A 37 -2.51 5.01 -6.99
N ARG A 38 -1.40 4.49 -7.51
CA ARG A 38 -1.35 3.41 -8.52
C ARG A 38 -2.03 2.12 -8.05
N PHE A 39 -2.06 1.87 -6.75
CA PHE A 39 -2.69 0.70 -6.16
C PHE A 39 -4.23 0.75 -6.12
N LYS A 40 -4.88 1.85 -6.57
CA LYS A 40 -6.32 1.86 -6.86
C LYS A 40 -6.73 0.79 -7.88
N ASP A 41 -5.81 0.43 -8.77
CA ASP A 41 -5.90 -0.75 -9.60
C ASP A 41 -5.18 -1.91 -8.88
N VAL A 42 -5.96 -2.86 -8.34
CA VAL A 42 -5.41 -4.03 -7.64
C VAL A 42 -4.48 -4.88 -8.53
N SER A 43 -4.66 -4.83 -9.85
CA SER A 43 -3.78 -5.56 -10.78
C SER A 43 -2.35 -5.04 -10.74
N VAL A 44 -2.14 -3.78 -10.37
CA VAL A 44 -0.81 -3.19 -10.19
C VAL A 44 -0.15 -3.80 -8.95
N ALA A 45 -0.86 -3.93 -7.83
CA ALA A 45 -0.33 -4.60 -6.64
C ALA A 45 0.09 -6.05 -6.97
N ILE A 46 -0.76 -6.81 -7.67
CA ILE A 46 -0.45 -8.19 -8.09
C ILE A 46 0.82 -8.23 -8.97
N LYS A 47 0.94 -7.34 -9.94
CA LYS A 47 2.13 -7.25 -10.83
C LYS A 47 3.40 -6.87 -10.06
N GLU A 48 3.28 -6.09 -8.99
CA GLU A 48 4.40 -5.70 -8.13
C GLU A 48 4.73 -6.77 -7.06
N GLY A 49 4.10 -7.96 -7.11
CA GLY A 49 4.43 -9.11 -6.25
C GLY A 49 3.66 -9.18 -4.94
N TYR A 50 2.59 -8.39 -4.80
CA TYR A 50 1.70 -8.49 -3.63
C TYR A 50 0.72 -9.65 -3.78
N THR A 51 0.52 -10.42 -2.71
CA THR A 51 -0.41 -11.56 -2.65
C THR A 51 -1.44 -11.39 -1.52
N PRO A 52 -2.72 -11.75 -1.74
CA PRO A 52 -3.75 -11.55 -0.73
C PRO A 52 -3.61 -12.55 0.43
N ILE A 53 -3.92 -12.06 1.63
CA ILE A 53 -4.21 -12.88 2.81
C ILE A 53 -5.67 -12.67 3.24
N PRO A 54 -6.26 -13.57 4.05
CA PRO A 54 -7.66 -13.46 4.44
C PRO A 54 -8.04 -12.10 5.00
N CYS A 55 -9.27 -11.67 4.70
CA CYS A 55 -9.82 -10.42 5.19
C CYS A 55 -9.81 -10.38 6.72
N ALA A 56 -9.31 -9.30 7.30
CA ALA A 56 -9.24 -9.11 8.74
C ALA A 56 -10.40 -8.24 9.24
N SER A 57 -11.24 -8.80 10.11
CA SER A 57 -12.27 -8.09 10.85
C SER A 57 -12.04 -8.22 12.36
N GLY A 58 -12.38 -7.19 13.12
CA GLY A 58 -12.13 -7.12 14.56
C GLY A 58 -13.38 -7.31 15.43
N ILE A 59 -13.16 -7.69 16.68
CA ILE A 59 -14.21 -7.83 17.70
C ILE A 59 -14.85 -6.47 18.02
N GLU A 60 -14.09 -5.39 17.92
CA GLU A 60 -14.52 -4.01 18.23
C GLU A 60 -15.36 -3.34 17.14
N GLY A 61 -15.81 -4.09 16.15
CA GLY A 61 -16.53 -3.57 14.99
C GLY A 61 -15.62 -2.95 13.93
N GLY A 62 -15.98 -3.19 12.66
CA GLY A 62 -15.21 -2.80 11.51
C GLY A 62 -14.16 -3.83 11.09
N ALA A 63 -13.35 -3.46 10.13
CA ALA A 63 -12.34 -4.33 9.55
C ALA A 63 -11.09 -3.56 9.13
N MET A 64 -10.02 -4.28 8.86
CA MET A 64 -8.85 -3.78 8.13
C MET A 64 -9.02 -3.98 6.62
N GLY A 65 -9.81 -4.98 6.20
CA GLY A 65 -9.95 -5.41 4.81
C GLY A 65 -9.02 -6.55 4.44
N VAL A 66 -8.92 -6.82 3.13
CA VAL A 66 -8.00 -7.80 2.54
C VAL A 66 -6.64 -7.14 2.37
N HIS A 67 -5.60 -7.73 2.96
CA HIS A 67 -4.23 -7.27 2.78
C HIS A 67 -3.61 -8.02 1.61
N TYR A 68 -3.10 -7.26 0.66
CA TYR A 68 -2.17 -7.74 -0.36
C TYR A 68 -0.76 -7.47 0.15
N VAL A 69 -0.01 -8.52 0.43
CA VAL A 69 1.27 -8.47 1.15
C VAL A 69 2.42 -8.75 0.19
N ASN A 70 3.48 -7.96 0.25
CA ASN A 70 4.71 -8.19 -0.48
C ASN A 70 5.80 -8.75 0.47
N GLY A 71 6.01 -10.07 0.41
CA GLY A 71 6.97 -10.75 1.28
C GLY A 71 8.43 -10.36 1.04
N ASP A 72 8.77 -9.84 -0.12
CA ASP A 72 10.15 -9.41 -0.41
C ASP A 72 10.43 -8.02 0.20
N LEU A 73 9.44 -7.12 0.23
CA LEU A 73 9.54 -5.86 0.96
C LEU A 73 9.63 -6.09 2.48
N ILE A 74 8.85 -7.04 3.02
CA ILE A 74 9.00 -7.41 4.45
C ILE A 74 10.43 -7.90 4.77
N LYS A 75 11.03 -8.71 3.88
CA LYS A 75 12.37 -9.27 4.10
C LYS A 75 13.50 -8.24 3.95
N ASP A 76 13.33 -7.21 3.12
CA ASP A 76 14.36 -6.19 2.93
C ASP A 76 14.42 -5.22 4.12
N ASP A 77 13.36 -5.19 4.94
CA ASP A 77 13.24 -4.50 6.22
C ASP A 77 13.46 -2.98 6.10
N LYS A 78 13.09 -2.39 4.94
CA LYS A 78 13.19 -0.96 4.66
C LYS A 78 11.79 -0.36 4.64
N VAL A 79 11.61 0.71 5.39
CA VAL A 79 10.37 1.49 5.36
C VAL A 79 10.49 2.60 4.33
N GLU A 80 9.80 2.47 3.20
CA GLU A 80 9.79 3.45 2.11
C GLU A 80 8.36 3.93 1.81
N LEU A 81 8.13 5.24 1.79
CA LEU A 81 6.80 5.85 1.60
C LEU A 81 6.02 5.30 0.39
N GLY A 82 6.70 5.04 -0.71
CA GLY A 82 6.10 4.55 -1.97
C GLY A 82 6.09 3.03 -2.12
N LYS A 83 6.56 2.27 -1.11
CA LYS A 83 6.66 0.80 -1.13
C LYS A 83 6.16 0.21 0.18
N PRO A 84 4.87 0.34 0.51
CA PRO A 84 4.32 -0.27 1.71
C PRO A 84 4.42 -1.80 1.63
N GLU A 85 4.65 -2.47 2.75
CA GLU A 85 4.74 -3.92 2.83
C GLU A 85 3.38 -4.59 2.59
N ALA A 86 2.28 -3.89 2.89
CA ALA A 86 0.94 -4.34 2.53
C ALA A 86 0.07 -3.20 1.99
N VAL A 87 -0.84 -3.57 1.07
CA VAL A 87 -1.86 -2.69 0.50
C VAL A 87 -3.22 -3.26 0.86
N MET A 88 -4.11 -2.44 1.44
CA MET A 88 -5.35 -2.89 2.05
C MET A 88 -6.55 -2.52 1.19
N TYR A 89 -7.41 -3.51 0.93
CA TYR A 89 -8.60 -3.34 0.11
C TYR A 89 -9.86 -3.76 0.84
N GLU A 90 -10.93 -3.00 0.62
CA GLU A 90 -12.29 -3.40 0.96
C GLU A 90 -12.90 -4.10 -0.24
N PRO A 91 -13.33 -5.38 -0.11
CA PRO A 91 -14.09 -6.05 -1.16
C PRO A 91 -15.49 -5.46 -1.26
N SER A 92 -16.00 -5.26 -2.48
CA SER A 92 -17.35 -4.74 -2.73
C SER A 92 -18.22 -5.79 -3.40
N ALA A 93 -19.55 -5.63 -3.27
CA ALA A 93 -20.57 -6.56 -3.80
C ALA A 93 -20.47 -6.80 -5.32
N ASP A 94 -19.86 -5.87 -6.07
CA ASP A 94 -19.61 -6.01 -7.52
C ASP A 94 -18.29 -6.76 -7.84
N GLY A 95 -17.66 -7.40 -6.84
CA GLY A 95 -16.42 -8.14 -6.97
C GLY A 95 -15.17 -7.28 -7.11
N LYS A 96 -15.28 -5.95 -6.96
CA LYS A 96 -14.11 -5.06 -7.04
C LYS A 96 -13.43 -4.89 -5.70
N MET A 97 -12.13 -4.63 -5.76
CA MET A 97 -11.29 -4.28 -4.62
C MET A 97 -11.11 -2.77 -4.56
N LYS A 98 -11.62 -2.14 -3.50
CA LYS A 98 -11.46 -0.69 -3.25
C LYS A 98 -10.28 -0.47 -2.34
N LEU A 99 -9.24 0.22 -2.82
CA LEU A 99 -8.11 0.64 -1.98
C LEU A 99 -8.61 1.52 -0.83
N VAL A 100 -8.24 1.16 0.40
CA VAL A 100 -8.66 1.89 1.61
C VAL A 100 -7.49 2.41 2.43
N ALA A 101 -6.42 1.62 2.52
CA ALA A 101 -5.24 1.93 3.33
C ALA A 101 -3.99 1.23 2.80
N VAL A 102 -2.86 1.53 3.39
CA VAL A 102 -1.62 0.76 3.29
C VAL A 102 -1.07 0.49 4.69
N GLU A 103 -0.18 -0.50 4.79
CA GLU A 103 0.51 -0.84 6.03
C GLU A 103 2.01 -0.95 5.77
N TYR A 104 2.78 -0.32 6.65
CA TYR A 104 4.24 -0.40 6.70
C TYR A 104 4.64 -1.34 7.82
N ILE A 105 5.58 -2.25 7.56
CA ILE A 105 6.02 -3.30 8.50
C ILE A 105 7.54 -3.33 8.57
N THR A 106 8.09 -3.45 9.79
CA THR A 106 9.53 -3.72 10.01
C THR A 106 9.77 -4.60 11.22
N THR A 107 10.75 -5.48 11.13
CA THR A 107 11.19 -6.33 12.26
C THR A 107 12.36 -5.74 13.04
N LYS A 108 12.93 -4.63 12.57
CA LYS A 108 14.18 -4.02 13.12
C LYS A 108 14.00 -3.15 14.37
N GLY A 109 12.88 -3.21 15.03
CA GLY A 109 12.64 -2.45 16.27
C GLY A 109 11.77 -1.21 16.06
N PRO A 110 11.67 -0.30 17.04
CA PRO A 110 10.83 0.87 16.95
C PRO A 110 11.16 1.72 15.72
N ALA A 111 10.12 2.04 14.94
CA ALA A 111 10.25 2.81 13.70
C ALA A 111 9.27 3.99 13.68
N ASN A 112 9.50 4.93 12.77
CA ASN A 112 8.56 5.98 12.46
C ASN A 112 8.58 6.29 10.95
N LEU A 113 7.45 6.80 10.45
CA LEU A 113 7.33 7.35 9.11
C LEU A 113 6.63 8.70 9.19
N GLY A 114 7.28 9.75 8.67
CA GLY A 114 6.71 11.10 8.71
C GLY A 114 6.40 11.63 10.13
N GLY A 115 7.12 11.17 11.15
CA GLY A 115 6.91 11.50 12.56
C GLY A 115 5.87 10.64 13.29
N GLN A 116 5.14 9.77 12.57
CA GLN A 116 4.20 8.82 13.17
C GLN A 116 4.93 7.54 13.61
N LEU A 117 4.83 7.20 14.90
CA LEU A 117 5.42 5.98 15.44
C LEU A 117 4.63 4.74 15.00
N PHE A 118 5.35 3.63 14.81
CA PHE A 118 4.79 2.32 14.55
C PHE A 118 4.30 1.67 15.85
N SER A 119 3.19 0.94 15.76
CA SER A 119 2.68 0.07 16.83
C SER A 119 3.43 -1.24 16.87
N PHE A 120 3.52 -1.86 18.06
CA PHE A 120 4.13 -3.18 18.22
C PHE A 120 3.08 -4.28 18.10
N THR A 121 3.35 -5.27 17.24
CA THR A 121 2.52 -6.48 17.08
C THR A 121 3.31 -7.73 17.44
N ASN A 122 2.76 -8.50 18.40
CA ASN A 122 3.39 -9.71 18.93
C ASN A 122 3.15 -10.94 18.02
N ALA A 123 3.90 -11.99 18.25
CA ALA A 123 3.63 -13.33 17.69
C ALA A 123 2.74 -14.14 18.68
N PRO A 124 1.85 -15.06 18.18
CA PRO A 124 1.55 -15.28 16.75
C PRO A 124 0.70 -14.16 16.16
N ASN A 125 0.90 -13.88 14.87
CA ASN A 125 0.15 -12.90 14.12
C ASN A 125 -0.31 -13.47 12.78
N ARG A 126 -1.20 -12.76 12.07
CA ARG A 126 -1.79 -13.22 10.81
C ARG A 126 -0.80 -13.34 9.65
N TYR A 127 0.37 -12.73 9.75
CA TYR A 127 1.43 -12.82 8.74
C TYR A 127 2.34 -14.02 8.93
N GLY A 128 2.26 -14.73 10.08
CA GLY A 128 3.20 -15.79 10.44
C GLY A 128 4.62 -15.28 10.68
N LEU A 129 4.77 -13.99 10.96
CA LEU A 129 6.04 -13.34 11.25
C LEU A 129 6.40 -13.47 12.75
N PRO A 130 7.69 -13.31 13.12
CA PRO A 130 8.08 -12.92 14.47
C PRO A 130 7.36 -11.62 14.89
N ALA A 131 7.50 -11.19 16.13
CA ALA A 131 7.00 -9.88 16.55
C ALA A 131 7.61 -8.77 15.69
N PHE A 132 6.81 -7.76 15.31
CA PHE A 132 7.19 -6.70 14.39
C PHE A 132 6.56 -5.36 14.81
N TYR A 133 6.93 -4.31 14.10
CA TYR A 133 6.34 -2.97 14.24
C TYR A 133 5.58 -2.64 12.96
N GLU A 134 4.38 -2.06 13.09
CA GLU A 134 3.48 -1.75 11.97
C GLU A 134 2.88 -0.36 12.08
N LEU A 135 2.54 0.21 10.93
CA LEU A 135 1.82 1.46 10.80
C LEU A 135 0.76 1.36 9.72
N HIS A 136 -0.51 1.33 10.11
CA HIS A 136 -1.63 1.50 9.20
C HIS A 136 -1.77 2.96 8.80
N VAL A 137 -2.04 3.25 7.51
CA VAL A 137 -2.31 4.60 7.03
C VAL A 137 -3.58 4.60 6.16
N TRP A 138 -4.69 5.06 6.73
CA TRP A 138 -5.99 5.18 6.07
C TRP A 138 -6.02 6.40 5.15
N ALA A 139 -5.49 6.26 3.94
CA ALA A 139 -5.31 7.37 3.02
C ALA A 139 -6.46 7.52 2.00
N TRP A 140 -7.29 6.49 1.76
CA TRP A 140 -8.39 6.53 0.78
C TRP A 140 -9.78 6.34 1.39
N LYS A 141 -9.87 5.87 2.63
CA LYS A 141 -11.14 5.76 3.36
C LYS A 141 -10.98 6.40 4.74
N ASP A 142 -11.82 7.40 5.01
CA ASP A 142 -11.85 8.06 6.33
C ASP A 142 -12.10 7.04 7.44
N ASN A 143 -11.27 7.10 8.50
CA ASN A 143 -11.40 6.28 9.67
C ASN A 143 -11.77 7.15 10.89
N PRO A 144 -12.99 7.00 11.44
CA PRO A 144 -13.42 7.79 12.60
C PRO A 144 -12.61 7.51 13.87
N LYS A 145 -11.88 6.38 13.93
CA LYS A 145 -10.94 6.07 15.03
C LYS A 145 -9.57 6.74 14.86
N GLY A 146 -9.33 7.41 13.72
CA GLY A 146 -8.07 8.07 13.38
C GLY A 146 -7.36 7.43 12.18
N SER A 147 -6.56 8.24 11.50
CA SER A 147 -5.87 7.83 10.25
C SER A 147 -4.85 6.71 10.43
N PHE A 148 -4.49 6.36 11.66
CA PHE A 148 -3.46 5.37 11.99
C PHE A 148 -3.98 4.23 12.87
N ALA A 149 -5.29 4.18 13.14
CA ALA A 149 -5.89 3.09 13.92
C ALA A 149 -5.94 1.79 13.12
N ASP A 150 -5.82 0.64 13.78
CA ASP A 150 -5.79 -0.68 13.13
C ASP A 150 -7.10 -0.98 12.40
N MET A 151 -8.25 -0.83 13.08
CA MET A 151 -9.57 -1.15 12.53
C MET A 151 -10.31 0.10 12.10
N ASN A 152 -11.05 0.00 10.99
CA ASN A 152 -11.95 1.04 10.50
C ASN A 152 -13.40 0.54 10.56
N PRO A 153 -14.29 1.15 11.38
CA PRO A 153 -15.69 0.74 11.49
C PRO A 153 -16.50 0.96 10.19
N LYS A 154 -15.95 1.70 9.22
CA LYS A 154 -16.57 1.91 7.90
C LYS A 154 -16.10 0.88 6.86
N VAL A 155 -15.25 -0.09 7.22
CA VAL A 155 -14.76 -1.16 6.35
C VAL A 155 -15.42 -2.48 6.73
N SER A 156 -15.75 -3.31 5.74
CA SER A 156 -16.38 -4.63 5.92
C SER A 156 -15.62 -5.72 5.18
N CYS A 157 -15.64 -6.94 5.74
CA CYS A 157 -15.21 -8.17 5.07
C CYS A 157 -16.39 -8.96 4.47
N GLU A 158 -17.60 -8.43 4.45
CA GLU A 158 -18.82 -9.14 4.03
C GLU A 158 -18.69 -9.81 2.65
N HIS A 159 -18.08 -9.12 1.70
CA HIS A 159 -17.91 -9.63 0.34
C HIS A 159 -16.55 -10.31 0.08
N ALA A 160 -15.75 -10.58 1.11
CA ALA A 160 -14.45 -11.23 0.94
C ALA A 160 -14.54 -12.70 0.50
N HIS A 161 -15.62 -13.40 0.84
CA HIS A 161 -15.82 -14.82 0.53
C HIS A 161 -16.20 -15.10 -0.92
N GLU A 162 -16.76 -14.13 -1.64
CA GLU A 162 -17.16 -14.28 -3.03
C GLU A 162 -15.99 -14.32 -4.02
N MET A 163 -14.78 -14.01 -3.56
CA MET A 163 -13.56 -13.90 -4.37
C MET A 163 -12.68 -15.15 -4.35
N SER A 164 -13.10 -16.22 -3.65
CA SER A 164 -12.33 -17.46 -3.48
C SER A 164 -12.72 -18.59 -4.45
N ASN A 165 -13.57 -18.29 -5.46
CA ASN A 165 -14.02 -19.26 -6.46
C ASN A 165 -13.42 -19.00 -7.84
#